data_bc79f90e7257f6fe5d3427abd4506707
#
_entry.id   bc79f90e7257f6fe5d3427abd4506707
#
_cell.length_a   1.000
_cell.length_b   1.000
_cell.length_c   1.000
_cell.angle_alpha   90.00
_cell.angle_beta   90.00
_cell.angle_gamma   90.00
#
_symmetry.space_group_name_H-M   'P 1'
#
loop_
_entity.id
_entity.type
_entity.pdbx_description
1 polymer ?
#
loop_
_entity_poly.entity_id
_entity_poly.type
_entity_poly.pdbx_seq_one_letter_code
_entity_poly.pdbx_strand_id
1 'polypeptide(L)'
;MRTLKLGLAACAACVLGLAAQAHAQGHYGIGRPATDAEIAGWNIDIGRDGSNLPAGSGSVAHGHEVFEQQCAACHGANGEGGVGDRLVGGQGTIATPKPIKTVGSYWPYAPTLFDYIRRAMPLNAPQSLSNDDVYAVSAYILNLNGLLPSGATLDARTLSAIKMPNRDMFTGDPRPDVKNPACEKGC
;
A
#
# COMPACT_ATOMS: atom_id res chain seq x y z
N MET A 1 -53.29 -24.42 -30.12
CA MET A 1 -52.82 -23.05 -29.79
C MET A 1 -53.01 -22.68 -28.30
N ARG A 2 -54.01 -23.18 -27.56
CA ARG A 2 -54.18 -22.88 -26.12
C ARG A 2 -53.11 -23.51 -25.21
N THR A 3 -52.69 -24.74 -25.47
CA THR A 3 -51.67 -25.47 -24.70
C THR A 3 -50.26 -24.85 -24.79
N LEU A 4 -49.91 -24.28 -25.97
CA LEU A 4 -48.62 -23.61 -26.15
C LEU A 4 -48.52 -22.31 -25.35
N LYS A 5 -49.64 -21.57 -25.24
CA LYS A 5 -49.67 -20.31 -24.46
C LYS A 5 -49.56 -20.56 -22.94
N LEU A 6 -50.11 -21.67 -22.42
CA LEU A 6 -49.99 -22.07 -21.01
C LEU A 6 -48.52 -22.47 -20.69
N GLY A 7 -47.83 -23.16 -21.58
CA GLY A 7 -46.45 -23.57 -21.39
C GLY A 7 -45.51 -22.38 -21.33
N LEU A 8 -45.67 -21.39 -22.19
CA LEU A 8 -44.87 -20.17 -22.17
C LEU A 8 -45.08 -19.31 -20.90
N ALA A 9 -46.31 -19.22 -20.41
CA ALA A 9 -46.63 -18.50 -19.19
C ALA A 9 -46.01 -19.17 -17.95
N ALA A 10 -46.02 -20.50 -17.88
CA ALA A 10 -45.40 -21.26 -16.78
C ALA A 10 -43.85 -21.11 -16.76
N CYS A 11 -43.22 -21.17 -17.93
CA CYS A 11 -41.76 -20.93 -18.02
C CYS A 11 -41.38 -19.51 -17.62
N ALA A 12 -42.13 -18.49 -18.03
CA ALA A 12 -41.88 -17.10 -17.64
C ALA A 12 -42.02 -16.88 -16.13
N ALA A 13 -43.01 -17.52 -15.48
CA ALA A 13 -43.17 -17.44 -14.03
C ALA A 13 -42.03 -18.12 -13.26
N CYS A 14 -41.50 -19.24 -13.76
CA CYS A 14 -40.33 -19.91 -13.16
C CYS A 14 -39.05 -19.07 -13.27
N VAL A 15 -38.81 -18.41 -14.41
CA VAL A 15 -37.63 -17.55 -14.60
C VAL A 15 -37.71 -16.32 -13.70
N LEU A 16 -38.88 -15.71 -13.54
CA LEU A 16 -39.06 -14.56 -12.64
C LEU A 16 -38.93 -14.97 -11.17
N GLY A 17 -39.36 -16.18 -10.77
CA GLY A 17 -39.17 -16.71 -9.42
C GLY A 17 -37.69 -16.97 -9.07
N LEU A 18 -36.89 -17.45 -10.02
CA LEU A 18 -35.45 -17.67 -9.83
C LEU A 18 -34.67 -16.38 -9.74
N ALA A 19 -35.05 -15.34 -10.50
CA ALA A 19 -34.44 -14.04 -10.42
C ALA A 19 -34.69 -13.33 -9.08
N ALA A 20 -35.85 -13.54 -8.45
CA ALA A 20 -36.15 -12.96 -7.14
C ALA A 20 -35.37 -13.62 -5.99
N GLN A 21 -34.96 -14.87 -6.13
CA GLN A 21 -34.13 -15.54 -5.10
C GLN A 21 -32.65 -15.12 -5.11
N ALA A 22 -32.15 -14.60 -6.23
CA ALA A 22 -30.77 -14.13 -6.34
C ALA A 22 -30.49 -12.86 -5.51
N HIS A 23 -31.52 -12.17 -5.01
CA HIS A 23 -31.38 -10.97 -4.17
C HIS A 23 -31.68 -11.21 -2.67
N ALA A 24 -31.99 -12.43 -2.28
CA ALA A 24 -32.20 -12.81 -0.88
C ALA A 24 -30.87 -13.18 -0.20
N GLN A 25 -29.86 -12.33 -0.32
CA GLN A 25 -28.76 -12.32 0.66
C GLN A 25 -29.38 -11.75 1.95
N GLY A 26 -29.58 -12.64 2.92
CA GLY A 26 -30.25 -12.32 4.15
C GLY A 26 -29.64 -11.12 4.86
N HIS A 27 -30.30 -10.00 4.81
CA HIS A 27 -30.00 -8.88 5.69
C HIS A 27 -30.42 -9.31 7.09
N TYR A 28 -29.45 -9.67 7.91
CA TYR A 28 -29.69 -10.05 9.31
C TYR A 28 -30.18 -8.87 10.17
N GLY A 29 -30.37 -7.68 9.58
CA GLY A 29 -30.79 -6.48 10.30
C GLY A 29 -29.76 -5.94 11.29
N ILE A 30 -28.51 -6.39 11.21
CA ILE A 30 -27.41 -5.98 12.08
C ILE A 30 -26.57 -4.96 11.34
N GLY A 31 -26.41 -3.78 11.95
CA GLY A 31 -25.63 -2.69 11.37
C GLY A 31 -26.36 -1.92 10.25
N ARG A 32 -25.64 -1.06 9.60
CA ARG A 32 -26.05 -0.28 8.43
C ARG A 32 -24.93 -0.22 7.40
N PRO A 33 -25.20 0.06 6.14
CA PRO A 33 -24.14 0.39 5.18
C PRO A 33 -23.32 1.58 5.69
N ALA A 34 -21.99 1.48 5.55
CA ALA A 34 -21.11 2.61 5.84
C ALA A 34 -21.34 3.73 4.81
N THR A 35 -21.25 4.96 5.26
CA THR A 35 -21.26 6.13 4.38
C THR A 35 -19.92 6.28 3.66
N ASP A 36 -19.90 6.98 2.50
CA ASP A 36 -18.65 7.24 1.79
C ASP A 36 -17.62 7.98 2.66
N ALA A 37 -18.05 8.87 3.55
CA ALA A 37 -17.16 9.57 4.48
C ALA A 37 -16.52 8.62 5.51
N GLU A 38 -17.28 7.63 6.00
CA GLU A 38 -16.74 6.61 6.90
C GLU A 38 -15.76 5.69 6.16
N ILE A 39 -16.08 5.30 4.93
CA ILE A 39 -15.18 4.50 4.07
C ILE A 39 -13.90 5.27 3.79
N ALA A 40 -13.99 6.56 3.42
CA ALA A 40 -12.83 7.39 3.10
C ALA A 40 -11.83 7.52 4.25
N GLY A 41 -12.31 7.52 5.52
CA GLY A 41 -11.46 7.54 6.70
C GLY A 41 -10.59 6.28 6.87
N TRP A 42 -11.01 5.16 6.31
CA TRP A 42 -10.30 3.88 6.36
C TRP A 42 -9.56 3.53 5.07
N ASN A 43 -10.01 4.06 3.94
CA ASN A 43 -9.42 3.81 2.62
C ASN A 43 -8.20 4.71 2.38
N ILE A 44 -7.19 4.54 3.21
CA ILE A 44 -5.93 5.31 3.15
C ILE A 44 -4.75 4.50 2.60
N ASP A 45 -4.98 3.26 2.20
CA ASP A 45 -3.96 2.37 1.66
C ASP A 45 -3.38 2.89 0.34
N ILE A 46 -2.06 2.83 0.22
CA ILE A 46 -1.35 3.17 -1.00
C ILE A 46 -0.94 1.87 -1.71
N GLY A 47 -1.38 1.70 -2.94
CA GLY A 47 -1.00 0.55 -3.74
C GLY A 47 0.47 0.56 -4.13
N ARG A 48 1.04 -0.61 -4.35
CA ARG A 48 2.43 -0.78 -4.81
C ARG A 48 2.75 -0.09 -6.13
N ASP A 49 1.74 0.18 -6.92
CA ASP A 49 1.76 0.92 -8.19
C ASP A 49 1.61 2.43 -8.01
N GLY A 50 1.38 2.89 -6.77
CA GLY A 50 1.12 4.28 -6.44
C GLY A 50 -0.35 4.67 -6.50
N SER A 51 -1.28 3.72 -6.66
CA SER A 51 -2.71 4.01 -6.53
C SER A 51 -3.01 4.56 -5.14
N ASN A 52 -3.94 5.51 -5.05
CA ASN A 52 -4.31 6.27 -3.85
C ASN A 52 -3.21 7.18 -3.25
N LEU A 53 -2.09 7.40 -3.91
CA LEU A 53 -1.15 8.43 -3.46
C LEU A 53 -1.87 9.79 -3.43
N PRO A 54 -1.86 10.50 -2.29
CA PRO A 54 -2.54 11.79 -2.18
C PRO A 54 -1.81 12.88 -2.96
N ALA A 55 -2.51 13.98 -3.23
CA ALA A 55 -1.87 15.19 -3.75
C ALA A 55 -0.85 15.73 -2.74
N GLY A 56 0.26 16.24 -3.26
CA GLY A 56 1.36 16.80 -2.50
C GLY A 56 2.70 16.61 -3.20
N SER A 57 3.75 17.21 -2.64
CA SER A 57 5.12 17.06 -3.12
C SER A 57 6.14 17.43 -2.04
N GLY A 58 7.35 16.85 -2.11
CA GLY A 58 8.39 17.17 -1.16
C GLY A 58 9.80 17.01 -1.72
N SER A 59 10.67 17.96 -1.41
CA SER A 59 12.08 17.93 -1.82
C SER A 59 12.95 17.13 -0.85
N VAL A 60 14.09 16.64 -1.33
CA VAL A 60 15.11 16.01 -0.49
C VAL A 60 15.59 16.95 0.62
N ALA A 61 15.76 18.26 0.33
CA ALA A 61 16.21 19.23 1.31
C ALA A 61 15.20 19.41 2.45
N HIS A 62 13.90 19.59 2.14
CA HIS A 62 12.86 19.63 3.16
C HIS A 62 12.74 18.29 3.91
N GLY A 63 12.92 17.18 3.22
CA GLY A 63 12.92 15.84 3.84
C GLY A 63 14.03 15.64 4.86
N HIS A 64 15.19 16.25 4.66
CA HIS A 64 16.27 16.28 5.65
C HIS A 64 15.81 16.99 6.94
N GLU A 65 15.19 18.16 6.81
CA GLU A 65 14.66 18.91 7.97
C GLU A 65 13.59 18.10 8.74
N VAL A 66 12.65 17.50 8.03
CA VAL A 66 11.62 16.64 8.65
C VAL A 66 12.26 15.43 9.33
N PHE A 67 13.25 14.80 8.69
CA PHE A 67 13.93 13.62 9.22
C PHE A 67 14.69 13.94 10.51
N GLU A 68 15.44 15.05 10.54
CA GLU A 68 16.13 15.49 11.75
C GLU A 68 15.19 15.70 12.92
N GLN A 69 14.03 16.31 12.68
CA GLN A 69 13.07 16.66 13.73
C GLN A 69 12.23 15.47 14.21
N GLN A 70 11.87 14.53 13.32
CA GLN A 70 10.84 13.54 13.58
C GLN A 70 11.34 12.08 13.57
N CYS A 71 12.51 11.80 12.98
CA CYS A 71 12.95 10.44 12.68
C CYS A 71 14.31 10.11 13.29
N ALA A 72 15.26 11.05 13.26
CA ALA A 72 16.65 10.82 13.61
C ALA A 72 16.87 10.32 15.04
N ALA A 73 16.05 10.76 15.99
CA ALA A 73 16.14 10.33 17.39
C ALA A 73 16.01 8.80 17.56
N CYS A 74 15.27 8.14 16.68
CA CYS A 74 15.10 6.69 16.72
C CYS A 74 15.94 5.97 15.67
N HIS A 75 16.03 6.50 14.44
CA HIS A 75 16.64 5.83 13.31
C HIS A 75 18.12 6.20 13.06
N GLY A 76 18.71 7.08 13.91
CA GLY A 76 20.05 7.62 13.72
C GLY A 76 20.07 8.81 12.75
N ALA A 77 21.09 9.68 12.86
CA ALA A 77 21.18 10.93 12.10
C ALA A 77 21.23 10.71 10.57
N ASN A 78 21.76 9.57 10.13
CA ASN A 78 21.86 9.19 8.72
C ASN A 78 21.04 7.92 8.39
N GLY A 79 20.08 7.57 9.24
CA GLY A 79 19.26 6.35 9.06
C GLY A 79 20.02 5.04 9.31
N GLU A 80 21.13 5.09 10.04
CA GLU A 80 21.96 3.94 10.38
C GLU A 80 21.37 3.02 11.42
N GLY A 81 20.24 3.41 12.04
CA GLY A 81 19.57 2.69 13.10
C GLY A 81 19.93 3.20 14.50
N GLY A 82 19.11 2.82 15.47
CA GLY A 82 19.24 3.17 16.88
C GLY A 82 18.26 2.32 17.68
N VAL A 83 17.35 2.97 18.44
CA VAL A 83 16.18 2.29 19.01
C VAL A 83 15.20 1.83 17.91
N GLY A 84 15.14 2.57 16.80
CA GLY A 84 14.41 2.18 15.59
C GLY A 84 15.32 1.44 14.60
N ASP A 85 14.69 0.72 13.68
CA ASP A 85 15.39 -0.05 12.66
C ASP A 85 16.24 0.82 11.74
N ARG A 86 17.30 0.22 11.20
CA ARG A 86 18.12 0.82 10.16
C ARG A 86 17.31 1.02 8.89
N LEU A 87 17.39 2.22 8.32
CA LEU A 87 16.70 2.61 7.09
C LEU A 87 17.62 2.62 5.85
N VAL A 88 18.93 2.69 6.03
CA VAL A 88 19.93 2.98 5.00
C VAL A 88 20.99 1.89 4.91
N GLY A 89 21.43 1.59 3.68
CA GLY A 89 22.51 0.65 3.40
C GLY A 89 22.00 -0.77 3.13
N GLY A 90 22.90 -1.75 3.20
CA GLY A 90 22.59 -3.17 2.99
C GLY A 90 22.44 -3.59 1.52
N GLN A 91 22.69 -2.70 0.56
CA GLN A 91 22.66 -3.05 -0.87
C GLN A 91 23.64 -4.19 -1.16
N GLY A 92 23.18 -5.17 -1.95
CA GLY A 92 23.98 -6.34 -2.29
C GLY A 92 24.09 -7.43 -1.19
N THR A 93 23.55 -7.19 0.02
CA THR A 93 23.65 -8.15 1.12
C THR A 93 22.50 -9.17 1.20
N ILE A 94 21.42 -8.98 0.48
CA ILE A 94 20.19 -9.80 0.62
C ILE A 94 20.43 -11.28 0.35
N ALA A 95 21.30 -11.63 -0.58
CA ALA A 95 21.67 -13.01 -0.91
C ALA A 95 22.83 -13.57 -0.04
N THR A 96 23.29 -12.84 0.98
CA THR A 96 24.38 -13.29 1.86
C THR A 96 23.84 -13.98 3.11
N PRO A 97 24.69 -14.73 3.85
CA PRO A 97 24.29 -15.33 5.14
C PRO A 97 23.88 -14.32 6.22
N LYS A 98 24.21 -13.03 6.05
CA LYS A 98 23.87 -11.94 6.98
C LYS A 98 23.22 -10.77 6.23
N PRO A 99 21.98 -10.91 5.76
CA PRO A 99 21.29 -9.86 5.02
C PRO A 99 21.00 -8.65 5.91
N ILE A 100 21.27 -7.46 5.42
CA ILE A 100 20.88 -6.20 6.05
C ILE A 100 19.68 -5.66 5.28
N LYS A 101 18.50 -5.78 5.88
CA LYS A 101 17.22 -5.38 5.27
C LYS A 101 16.92 -3.93 5.59
N THR A 102 16.89 -3.07 4.58
CA THR A 102 16.60 -1.64 4.69
C THR A 102 15.64 -1.21 3.58
N VAL A 103 15.29 0.06 3.56
CA VAL A 103 14.54 0.65 2.44
C VAL A 103 15.30 0.45 1.12
N GLY A 104 16.62 0.70 1.10
CA GLY A 104 17.43 0.62 -0.11
C GLY A 104 17.85 -0.78 -0.54
N SER A 105 17.76 -1.77 0.32
CA SER A 105 18.22 -3.14 0.01
C SER A 105 17.09 -4.15 -0.14
N TYR A 106 15.98 -3.98 0.59
CA TYR A 106 14.95 -5.01 0.72
C TYR A 106 13.59 -4.60 0.16
N TRP A 107 13.17 -3.36 0.35
CA TRP A 107 11.84 -2.91 -0.04
C TRP A 107 11.67 -2.90 -1.56
N PRO A 108 10.61 -3.53 -2.10
CA PRO A 108 10.46 -3.68 -3.56
C PRO A 108 9.78 -2.50 -4.25
N TYR A 109 9.07 -1.65 -3.51
CA TYR A 109 8.26 -0.56 -4.08
C TYR A 109 8.42 0.73 -3.27
N ALA A 110 8.72 1.83 -3.95
CA ALA A 110 8.85 3.14 -3.30
C ALA A 110 7.52 3.69 -2.73
N PRO A 111 6.34 3.49 -3.37
CA PRO A 111 5.07 3.91 -2.78
C PRO A 111 4.77 3.27 -1.42
N THR A 112 5.26 2.06 -1.14
CA THR A 112 5.11 1.42 0.18
C THR A 112 5.86 2.16 1.29
N LEU A 113 6.96 2.85 0.96
CA LEU A 113 7.66 3.70 1.93
C LEU A 113 6.76 4.87 2.37
N PHE A 114 6.16 5.55 1.40
CA PHE A 114 5.20 6.63 1.66
C PHE A 114 4.04 6.13 2.53
N ASP A 115 3.43 5.01 2.15
CA ASP A 115 2.31 4.41 2.86
C ASP A 115 2.65 4.11 4.33
N TYR A 116 3.79 3.48 4.55
CA TYR A 116 4.24 3.12 5.89
C TYR A 116 4.50 4.35 6.76
N ILE A 117 5.21 5.36 6.23
CA ILE A 117 5.49 6.60 6.96
C ILE A 117 4.16 7.30 7.29
N ARG A 118 3.29 7.49 6.31
CA ARG A 118 2.01 8.19 6.50
C ARG A 118 1.16 7.56 7.59
N ARG A 119 1.09 6.23 7.63
CA ARG A 119 0.22 5.50 8.55
C ARG A 119 0.81 5.23 9.91
N ALA A 120 2.11 5.03 10.01
CA ALA A 120 2.75 4.49 11.20
C ALA A 120 3.86 5.34 11.80
N MET A 121 4.37 6.35 11.10
CA MET A 121 5.50 7.17 11.55
C MET A 121 5.14 8.66 11.61
N PRO A 122 5.71 9.41 12.60
CA PRO A 122 6.52 8.96 13.73
C PRO A 122 5.75 8.03 14.67
N LEU A 123 6.41 7.03 15.26
CA LEU A 123 5.75 5.99 16.07
C LEU A 123 4.96 6.55 17.28
N ASN A 124 5.42 7.66 17.85
CA ASN A 124 4.76 8.36 18.96
C ASN A 124 3.61 9.29 18.52
N ALA A 125 3.47 9.55 17.20
CA ALA A 125 2.44 10.40 16.62
C ALA A 125 2.07 9.96 15.19
N PRO A 126 1.52 8.74 15.00
CA PRO A 126 1.12 8.25 13.68
C PRO A 126 0.15 9.21 12.99
N GLN A 127 0.25 9.35 11.67
CA GLN A 127 -0.61 10.20 10.84
C GLN A 127 -0.54 11.71 11.15
N SER A 128 0.49 12.17 11.85
CA SER A 128 0.68 13.59 12.18
C SER A 128 1.37 14.40 11.08
N LEU A 129 2.09 13.76 10.17
CA LEU A 129 2.78 14.43 9.08
C LEU A 129 1.82 14.84 7.97
N SER A 130 2.05 16.00 7.37
CA SER A 130 1.37 16.40 6.15
C SER A 130 1.78 15.50 4.97
N ASN A 131 0.99 15.46 3.90
CA ASN A 131 1.36 14.71 2.70
C ASN A 131 2.68 15.21 2.12
N ASP A 132 2.93 16.52 2.14
CA ASP A 132 4.17 17.13 1.65
C ASP A 132 5.37 16.68 2.49
N ASP A 133 5.24 16.63 3.82
CA ASP A 133 6.29 16.12 4.70
C ASP A 133 6.56 14.63 4.46
N VAL A 134 5.53 13.83 4.22
CA VAL A 134 5.71 12.39 3.89
C VAL A 134 6.42 12.21 2.55
N TYR A 135 6.08 13.00 1.51
CA TYR A 135 6.85 13.01 0.26
C TYR A 135 8.29 13.44 0.48
N ALA A 136 8.50 14.50 1.26
CA ALA A 136 9.82 15.04 1.54
C ALA A 136 10.71 14.03 2.27
N VAL A 137 10.24 13.46 3.38
CA VAL A 137 11.02 12.48 4.14
C VAL A 137 11.25 11.18 3.36
N SER A 138 10.28 10.77 2.52
CA SER A 138 10.48 9.65 1.58
C SER A 138 11.58 9.97 0.56
N ALA A 139 11.60 11.19 0.02
CA ALA A 139 12.65 11.64 -0.89
C ALA A 139 14.03 11.62 -0.23
N TYR A 140 14.14 12.08 1.01
CA TYR A 140 15.38 12.08 1.76
C TYR A 140 15.89 10.67 2.07
N ILE A 141 15.03 9.76 2.53
CA ILE A 141 15.41 8.36 2.80
C ILE A 141 15.88 7.65 1.51
N LEU A 142 15.19 7.90 0.40
CA LEU A 142 15.60 7.36 -0.91
C LEU A 142 16.95 7.98 -1.39
N ASN A 143 17.18 9.26 -1.12
CA ASN A 143 18.45 9.91 -1.40
C ASN A 143 19.59 9.33 -0.56
N LEU A 144 19.40 9.13 0.74
CA LEU A 144 20.39 8.48 1.63
C LEU A 144 20.77 7.07 1.14
N ASN A 145 19.86 6.39 0.46
CA ASN A 145 20.09 5.07 -0.15
C ASN A 145 20.66 5.14 -1.59
N GLY A 146 20.97 6.34 -2.11
CA GLY A 146 21.51 6.54 -3.45
C GLY A 146 20.50 6.30 -4.58
N LEU A 147 19.21 6.29 -4.28
CA LEU A 147 18.13 6.02 -5.25
C LEU A 147 17.53 7.29 -5.85
N LEU A 148 17.90 8.46 -5.30
CA LEU A 148 17.37 9.73 -5.72
C LEU A 148 18.48 10.82 -5.61
N PRO A 149 18.65 11.73 -6.57
CA PRO A 149 19.61 12.82 -6.47
C PRO A 149 19.18 13.86 -5.43
N SER A 150 20.16 14.58 -4.83
CA SER A 150 19.92 15.53 -3.74
C SER A 150 19.01 16.72 -4.10
N GLY A 151 18.97 17.13 -5.37
CA GLY A 151 18.08 18.20 -5.85
C GLY A 151 16.68 17.76 -6.25
N ALA A 152 16.32 16.49 -6.03
CA ALA A 152 15.04 15.96 -6.47
C ALA A 152 13.87 16.39 -5.58
N THR A 153 12.69 16.39 -6.20
CA THR A 153 11.38 16.53 -5.54
C THR A 153 10.51 15.36 -5.94
N LEU A 154 9.82 14.77 -4.97
CA LEU A 154 8.85 13.70 -5.19
C LEU A 154 7.42 14.23 -5.14
N ASP A 155 6.61 13.66 -6.00
CA ASP A 155 5.15 13.70 -6.03
C ASP A 155 4.61 12.28 -6.32
N ALA A 156 3.30 12.11 -6.45
CA ALA A 156 2.68 10.82 -6.72
C ALA A 156 3.26 10.13 -7.97
N ARG A 157 3.50 10.89 -9.04
CA ARG A 157 4.01 10.36 -10.31
C ARG A 157 5.48 9.97 -10.23
N THR A 158 6.31 10.84 -9.67
CA THR A 158 7.76 10.63 -9.58
C THR A 158 8.13 9.55 -8.57
N LEU A 159 7.40 9.45 -7.44
CA LEU A 159 7.57 8.38 -6.47
C LEU A 159 7.23 7.01 -7.06
N SER A 160 6.11 6.90 -7.79
CA SER A 160 5.68 5.65 -8.44
C SER A 160 6.65 5.17 -9.52
N ALA A 161 7.40 6.08 -10.13
CA ALA A 161 8.36 5.78 -11.18
C ALA A 161 9.70 5.22 -10.66
N ILE A 162 9.97 5.31 -9.34
CA ILE A 162 11.24 4.83 -8.77
C ILE A 162 11.32 3.31 -8.84
N LYS A 163 12.38 2.82 -9.48
CA LYS A 163 12.69 1.38 -9.53
C LYS A 163 13.59 1.02 -8.35
N MET A 164 13.01 0.36 -7.36
CA MET A 164 13.75 -0.12 -6.19
C MET A 164 14.69 -1.29 -6.56
N PRO A 165 15.88 -1.41 -5.93
CA PRO A 165 16.84 -2.47 -6.25
C PRO A 165 16.31 -3.88 -6.09
N ASN A 166 15.41 -4.11 -5.12
CA ASN A 166 14.84 -5.42 -4.82
C ASN A 166 13.48 -5.67 -5.49
N ARG A 167 13.10 -4.85 -6.47
CA ARG A 167 11.79 -4.90 -7.13
C ARG A 167 11.41 -6.29 -7.65
N ASP A 168 12.36 -6.94 -8.29
CA ASP A 168 12.14 -8.17 -9.04
C ASP A 168 12.72 -9.40 -8.33
N MET A 169 13.14 -9.28 -7.07
CA MET A 169 13.83 -10.35 -6.33
C MET A 169 12.90 -11.24 -5.49
N PHE A 170 11.63 -10.87 -5.36
CA PHE A 170 10.65 -11.69 -4.67
C PHE A 170 10.12 -12.78 -5.60
N THR A 171 10.24 -14.03 -5.17
CA THR A 171 9.69 -15.19 -5.87
C THR A 171 8.50 -15.76 -5.11
N GLY A 172 7.62 -16.49 -5.81
CA GLY A 172 6.53 -17.21 -5.16
C GLY A 172 7.06 -18.20 -4.13
N ASP A 173 6.28 -18.43 -3.08
CA ASP A 173 6.63 -19.42 -2.05
C ASP A 173 6.52 -20.84 -2.63
N PRO A 174 7.60 -21.61 -2.71
CA PRO A 174 7.59 -22.94 -3.32
C PRO A 174 7.01 -24.02 -2.40
N ARG A 175 6.63 -23.70 -1.16
CA ARG A 175 6.11 -24.68 -0.22
C ARG A 175 4.77 -25.25 -0.69
N PRO A 176 4.55 -26.58 -0.60
CA PRO A 176 3.35 -27.23 -1.14
C PRO A 176 2.07 -26.88 -0.38
N ASP A 177 2.16 -26.41 0.84
CA ASP A 177 1.04 -26.01 1.71
C ASP A 177 0.52 -24.58 1.41
N VAL A 178 1.24 -23.81 0.59
CA VAL A 178 0.85 -22.44 0.20
C VAL A 178 0.05 -22.42 -1.12
N LYS A 179 -0.51 -23.54 -1.56
CA LYS A 179 -1.41 -23.63 -2.72
C LYS A 179 -2.81 -23.12 -2.40
N ASN A 180 -2.94 -22.01 -1.69
CA ASN A 180 -4.22 -21.33 -1.65
C ASN A 180 -4.47 -20.71 -3.03
N PRO A 181 -5.62 -21.01 -3.68
CA PRO A 181 -6.00 -20.29 -4.87
C PRO A 181 -5.95 -18.81 -4.53
N ALA A 182 -5.21 -18.05 -5.33
CA ALA A 182 -5.19 -16.61 -5.17
C ALA A 182 -6.64 -16.13 -5.14
N CYS A 183 -6.95 -15.27 -4.19
CA CYS A 183 -8.24 -14.63 -4.15
C CYS A 183 -8.39 -13.76 -5.39
N GLU A 184 -9.00 -14.31 -6.44
CA GLU A 184 -9.11 -13.62 -7.73
C GLU A 184 -10.23 -12.59 -7.76
N LYS A 185 -11.25 -12.73 -6.92
CA LYS A 185 -12.37 -11.78 -6.79
C LYS A 185 -13.04 -11.90 -5.41
N GLY A 186 -13.05 -10.80 -4.67
CA GLY A 186 -14.00 -10.59 -3.58
C GLY A 186 -13.77 -11.42 -2.30
N CYS A 187 -12.53 -11.70 -1.95
CA CYS A 187 -12.26 -12.27 -0.63
C CYS A 187 -12.30 -11.23 0.47
#